data_6e55c1041f751feaa116118d042e1258
#
_entry.id   6e55c1041f751feaa116118d042e1258
#
_cell.length_a   1.000
_cell.length_b   1.000
_cell.length_c   1.000
_cell.angle_alpha   90.00
_cell.angle_beta   90.00
_cell.angle_gamma   90.00
#
_symmetry.space_group_name_H-M   'P 1'
#
loop_
_entity.id
_entity.type
_entity.pdbx_description
1 polymer ?
#
loop_
_entity_poly.entity_id
_entity_poly.type
_entity_poly.pdbx_seq_one_letter_code
_entity_poly.pdbx_strand_id
1 'polypeptide(L)'
;MVRSISANALAKLAQTHGNEPVILLEVEWQESSSNWYGDRTVGTIPGKILQVGDLDNVVGVSNNNSSQQITVTLDDVDGSIKAIFNSTDIHKRTARVYQWFEGLVIGERFLLFSGKISSPIIWDERAQSVQFTIISQIEDKEVGFSPEEGQFEWLPAGLVGKPWPMIFGTVLDCPALQINEAV
;
A
#
# COMPACT_ATOMS: atom_id res chain seq x y z
N MET A 1 6.67 11.53 0.15
CA MET A 1 5.32 12.00 -0.23
C MET A 1 4.74 12.72 0.98
N VAL A 2 4.40 14.01 0.86
CA VAL A 2 3.74 14.77 1.95
C VAL A 2 2.29 14.33 1.96
N ARG A 3 1.81 13.81 3.10
CA ARG A 3 0.39 13.46 3.27
C ARG A 3 -0.41 14.75 3.39
N SER A 4 -1.37 14.97 2.50
CA SER A 4 -2.30 16.09 2.59
C SER A 4 -3.39 15.74 3.62
N ILE A 5 -3.34 16.42 4.77
CA ILE A 5 -4.35 16.30 5.83
C ILE A 5 -5.12 17.61 5.87
N SER A 6 -6.46 17.56 5.90
CA SER A 6 -7.28 18.76 5.98
C SER A 6 -7.10 19.47 7.32
N ALA A 7 -7.34 20.79 7.34
CA ALA A 7 -7.26 21.58 8.57
C ALA A 7 -8.22 21.05 9.66
N ASN A 8 -9.41 20.59 9.27
CA ASN A 8 -10.39 20.03 10.19
C ASN A 8 -9.91 18.70 10.79
N ALA A 9 -9.30 17.84 9.97
CA ALA A 9 -8.71 16.58 10.45
C ALA A 9 -7.52 16.84 11.39
N LEU A 10 -6.68 17.84 11.09
CA LEU A 10 -5.60 18.27 12.00
C LEU A 10 -6.14 18.80 13.33
N ALA A 11 -7.21 19.58 13.30
CA ALA A 11 -7.87 20.05 14.52
C ALA A 11 -8.41 18.91 15.36
N LYS A 12 -8.96 17.87 14.71
CA LYS A 12 -9.41 16.64 15.40
C LYS A 12 -8.24 15.85 16.00
N LEU A 13 -7.14 15.69 15.28
CA LEU A 13 -5.93 15.05 15.79
C LEU A 13 -5.33 15.77 17.01
N ALA A 14 -5.45 17.09 17.07
CA ALA A 14 -4.95 17.89 18.18
C ALA A 14 -5.83 17.84 19.44
N GLN A 15 -7.06 17.34 19.34
CA GLN A 15 -7.95 17.19 20.50
C GLN A 15 -7.51 16.00 21.35
N THR A 16 -7.32 16.23 22.64
CA THR A 16 -6.90 15.20 23.59
C THR A 16 -8.03 14.27 24.05
N HIS A 17 -9.28 14.65 23.86
CA HIS A 17 -10.45 13.89 24.35
C HIS A 17 -11.59 13.94 23.33
N GLY A 18 -12.39 12.85 23.28
CA GLY A 18 -13.62 12.81 22.48
C GLY A 18 -13.43 12.58 20.98
N ASN A 19 -12.24 12.17 20.57
CA ASN A 19 -11.96 11.79 19.18
C ASN A 19 -11.70 10.30 19.09
N GLU A 20 -12.66 9.57 18.61
CA GLU A 20 -12.45 8.19 18.22
C GLU A 20 -12.12 8.14 16.72
N PRO A 21 -10.90 7.74 16.37
CA PRO A 21 -10.56 7.53 14.97
C PRO A 21 -11.34 6.32 14.44
N VAL A 22 -11.83 6.44 13.23
CA VAL A 22 -12.47 5.37 12.49
C VAL A 22 -11.52 4.92 11.39
N ILE A 23 -11.29 3.64 11.30
CA ILE A 23 -10.52 3.06 10.22
C ILE A 23 -11.44 2.71 9.07
N LEU A 24 -11.10 3.19 7.90
CA LEU A 24 -11.81 2.88 6.65
C LEU A 24 -10.86 2.14 5.72
N LEU A 25 -11.39 1.11 5.08
CA LEU A 25 -10.69 0.32 4.07
C LEU A 25 -11.40 0.46 2.73
N GLU A 26 -10.68 0.87 1.72
CA GLU A 26 -11.09 0.81 0.33
C GLU A 26 -10.40 -0.35 -0.35
N VAL A 27 -11.15 -1.23 -0.99
CA VAL A 27 -10.61 -2.35 -1.77
C VAL A 27 -11.19 -2.33 -3.16
N GLU A 28 -10.34 -2.38 -4.16
CA GLU A 28 -10.72 -2.54 -5.56
C GLU A 28 -10.78 -4.04 -5.89
N TRP A 29 -11.85 -4.73 -5.49
CA TRP A 29 -12.02 -6.16 -5.79
C TRP A 29 -12.06 -6.44 -7.31
N GLN A 30 -12.63 -5.51 -8.05
CA GLN A 30 -12.70 -5.56 -9.52
C GLN A 30 -12.12 -4.27 -10.08
N GLU A 31 -11.66 -4.32 -11.29
CA GLU A 31 -11.13 -3.16 -11.98
C GLU A 31 -12.18 -2.04 -12.05
N SER A 32 -11.79 -0.84 -11.65
CA SER A 32 -12.64 0.35 -11.60
C SER A 32 -13.85 0.28 -10.65
N SER A 33 -13.88 -0.68 -9.72
CA SER A 33 -14.93 -0.81 -8.72
C SER A 33 -14.34 -0.87 -7.31
N SER A 34 -14.58 0.17 -6.51
CA SER A 34 -14.12 0.24 -5.13
C SER A 34 -15.23 -0.11 -4.15
N ASN A 35 -14.94 -1.02 -3.23
CA ASN A 35 -15.78 -1.35 -2.09
C ASN A 35 -15.19 -0.74 -0.83
N TRP A 36 -16.05 -0.21 0.04
CA TRP A 36 -15.67 0.44 1.28
C TRP A 36 -16.12 -0.34 2.48
N TYR A 37 -15.26 -0.46 3.48
CA TYR A 37 -15.52 -1.11 4.76
C TYR A 37 -15.00 -0.23 5.89
N GLY A 38 -15.67 -0.25 7.04
CA GLY A 38 -15.25 0.45 8.25
C GLY A 38 -15.05 -0.50 9.42
N ASP A 39 -14.34 -0.04 10.47
CA ASP A 39 -14.30 -0.71 11.77
C ASP A 39 -15.65 -0.59 12.49
N ARG A 40 -16.47 0.35 12.06
CA ARG A 40 -17.89 0.52 12.43
C ARG A 40 -18.67 1.04 11.22
N THR A 41 -19.98 0.95 11.29
CA THR A 41 -20.83 1.48 10.21
C THR A 41 -20.77 3.01 10.19
N VAL A 42 -20.45 3.59 9.04
CA VAL A 42 -20.38 5.04 8.81
C VAL A 42 -21.21 5.40 7.59
N GLY A 43 -22.39 5.95 7.80
CA GLY A 43 -23.32 6.25 6.72
C GLY A 43 -23.66 5.01 5.91
N THR A 44 -23.24 4.95 4.64
CA THR A 44 -23.43 3.81 3.74
C THR A 44 -22.29 2.80 3.77
N ILE A 45 -21.21 3.08 4.50
CA ILE A 45 -20.04 2.19 4.62
C ILE A 45 -20.33 1.16 5.71
N PRO A 46 -20.37 -0.14 5.40
CA PRO A 46 -20.64 -1.18 6.39
C PRO A 46 -19.44 -1.37 7.33
N GLY A 47 -19.71 -1.63 8.60
CA GLY A 47 -18.71 -1.97 9.61
C GLY A 47 -18.34 -3.45 9.50
N LYS A 48 -17.41 -3.78 8.64
CA LYS A 48 -16.95 -5.16 8.39
C LYS A 48 -15.49 -5.41 8.78
N ILE A 49 -14.75 -4.40 9.21
CA ILE A 49 -13.37 -4.59 9.65
C ILE A 49 -13.40 -5.14 11.07
N LEU A 50 -12.93 -6.37 11.23
CA LEU A 50 -12.78 -7.02 12.53
C LEU A 50 -11.44 -6.66 13.17
N GLN A 51 -10.38 -6.61 12.36
CA GLN A 51 -9.04 -6.31 12.83
C GLN A 51 -8.21 -5.68 11.71
N VAL A 52 -7.40 -4.72 12.10
CA VAL A 52 -6.31 -4.16 11.29
C VAL A 52 -5.03 -4.36 12.09
N GLY A 53 -4.04 -5.01 11.50
CA GLY A 53 -2.74 -5.25 12.11
C GLY A 53 -1.94 -3.97 12.26
N ASP A 54 -0.84 -4.06 12.99
CA ASP A 54 0.07 -2.95 13.20
C ASP A 54 0.78 -2.56 11.90
N LEU A 55 1.01 -1.28 11.74
CA LEU A 55 1.75 -0.72 10.61
C LEU A 55 3.21 -0.59 11.02
N ASP A 56 3.99 -1.63 10.75
CA ASP A 56 5.42 -1.62 11.04
C ASP A 56 6.16 -0.77 10.01
N ASN A 57 6.69 0.37 10.46
CA ASN A 57 7.61 1.21 9.70
C ASN A 57 9.05 0.88 10.10
N VAL A 58 9.60 -0.20 9.58
CA VAL A 58 11.02 -0.49 9.76
C VAL A 58 11.81 0.10 8.59
N VAL A 59 12.54 1.16 8.84
CA VAL A 59 13.53 1.68 7.89
C VAL A 59 14.86 1.00 8.15
N GLY A 60 15.13 -0.07 7.43
CA GLY A 60 16.44 -0.72 7.45
C GLY A 60 17.44 0.08 6.60
N VAL A 61 18.51 0.58 7.21
CA VAL A 61 19.61 1.27 6.51
C VAL A 61 20.57 0.28 5.81
N SER A 62 20.47 -1.00 6.10
CA SER A 62 21.32 -2.04 5.52
C SER A 62 20.49 -3.19 4.95
N ASN A 63 20.47 -3.30 3.65
CA ASN A 63 20.25 -4.49 2.79
C ASN A 63 19.13 -5.47 3.09
N ASN A 64 18.19 -5.20 3.95
CA ASN A 64 17.03 -6.07 4.12
C ASN A 64 15.77 -5.32 3.72
N ASN A 65 15.10 -5.86 2.72
CA ASN A 65 13.77 -5.51 2.31
C ASN A 65 12.83 -5.51 3.51
N SER A 66 12.65 -4.38 4.14
CA SER A 66 11.60 -4.21 5.14
C SER A 66 10.32 -3.88 4.38
N SER A 67 9.59 -4.92 4.01
CA SER A 67 8.31 -4.72 3.37
C SER A 67 7.35 -4.09 4.37
N GLN A 68 6.82 -2.93 4.01
CA GLN A 68 5.71 -2.36 4.76
C GLN A 68 4.46 -3.13 4.39
N GLN A 69 3.93 -3.84 5.36
CA GLN A 69 2.72 -4.64 5.17
C GLN A 69 1.74 -4.41 6.31
N ILE A 70 0.46 -4.59 6.02
CA ILE A 70 -0.60 -4.54 6.99
C ILE A 70 -1.56 -5.70 6.76
N THR A 71 -1.89 -6.43 7.81
CA THR A 71 -2.86 -7.52 7.73
C THR A 71 -4.24 -7.00 8.13
N VAL A 72 -5.25 -7.34 7.34
CA VAL A 72 -6.64 -6.95 7.58
C VAL A 72 -7.51 -8.19 7.63
N THR A 73 -8.41 -8.21 8.61
CA THR A 73 -9.45 -9.23 8.76
C THR A 73 -10.82 -8.60 8.59
N LEU A 74 -11.61 -9.11 7.65
CA LEU A 74 -12.96 -8.65 7.37
C LEU A 74 -14.00 -9.70 7.79
N ASP A 75 -15.11 -9.22 8.30
CA ASP A 75 -16.32 -10.01 8.53
C ASP A 75 -17.01 -10.33 7.20
N ASP A 76 -17.37 -11.59 7.02
CA ASP A 76 -18.12 -12.05 5.84
C ASP A 76 -19.25 -13.04 6.21
N VAL A 77 -19.92 -12.77 7.33
CA VAL A 77 -21.09 -13.54 7.79
C VAL A 77 -22.18 -13.60 6.70
N ASP A 78 -22.30 -12.55 5.88
CA ASP A 78 -23.25 -12.49 4.77
C ASP A 78 -22.76 -13.18 3.49
N GLY A 79 -21.52 -13.68 3.45
CA GLY A 79 -20.92 -14.37 2.30
C GLY A 79 -20.65 -13.47 1.09
N SER A 80 -20.79 -12.16 1.23
CA SER A 80 -20.65 -11.21 0.11
C SER A 80 -19.22 -11.14 -0.43
N ILE A 81 -18.22 -11.23 0.45
CA ILE A 81 -16.80 -11.19 0.07
C ILE A 81 -16.40 -12.55 -0.54
N LYS A 82 -16.86 -13.66 0.05
CA LYS A 82 -16.64 -15.01 -0.50
C LYS A 82 -17.19 -15.14 -1.92
N ALA A 83 -18.34 -14.56 -2.20
CA ALA A 83 -18.93 -14.55 -3.54
C ALA A 83 -18.03 -13.82 -4.56
N ILE A 84 -17.37 -12.73 -4.15
CA ILE A 84 -16.41 -12.01 -5.00
C ILE A 84 -15.19 -12.92 -5.29
N PHE A 85 -14.64 -13.59 -4.29
CA PHE A 85 -13.49 -14.48 -4.44
C PHE A 85 -13.74 -15.66 -5.37
N ASN A 86 -14.96 -16.16 -5.37
CA ASN A 86 -15.35 -17.28 -6.25
C ASN A 86 -15.48 -16.85 -7.72
N SER A 87 -15.64 -15.57 -7.98
CA SER A 87 -15.92 -15.03 -9.32
C SER A 87 -14.77 -14.20 -9.91
N THR A 88 -13.84 -13.71 -9.08
CA THR A 88 -12.84 -12.73 -9.50
C THR A 88 -11.50 -13.02 -8.84
N ASP A 89 -10.41 -12.90 -9.62
CA ASP A 89 -9.07 -12.91 -9.07
C ASP A 89 -8.79 -11.60 -8.35
N ILE A 90 -8.54 -11.70 -7.05
CA ILE A 90 -8.31 -10.57 -6.16
C ILE A 90 -6.83 -10.34 -5.84
N HIS A 91 -5.92 -11.20 -6.34
CA HIS A 91 -4.49 -11.01 -6.15
C HIS A 91 -4.01 -9.74 -6.84
N LYS A 92 -3.10 -9.04 -6.19
CA LYS A 92 -2.53 -7.78 -6.69
C LYS A 92 -3.55 -6.64 -6.88
N ARG A 93 -4.77 -6.80 -6.40
CA ARG A 93 -5.76 -5.71 -6.38
C ARG A 93 -5.36 -4.64 -5.38
N THR A 94 -5.70 -3.40 -5.68
CA THR A 94 -5.34 -2.25 -4.84
C THR A 94 -6.20 -2.22 -3.59
N ALA A 95 -5.56 -2.00 -2.46
CA ALA A 95 -6.24 -1.73 -1.20
C ALA A 95 -5.61 -0.51 -0.51
N ARG A 96 -6.46 0.32 0.12
CA ARG A 96 -6.04 1.55 0.79
C ARG A 96 -6.70 1.63 2.15
N VAL A 97 -5.92 1.91 3.16
CA VAL A 97 -6.38 2.11 4.53
C VAL A 97 -6.37 3.60 4.84
N TYR A 98 -7.48 4.10 5.33
CA TYR A 98 -7.66 5.49 5.70
C TYR A 98 -8.02 5.62 7.17
N GLN A 99 -7.73 6.77 7.72
CA GLN A 99 -8.27 7.22 9.00
C GLN A 99 -9.24 8.37 8.77
N TRP A 100 -10.33 8.33 9.49
CA TRP A 100 -11.35 9.37 9.50
C TRP A 100 -11.82 9.63 10.93
N PHE A 101 -12.38 10.78 11.19
CA PHE A 101 -12.94 11.13 12.49
C PHE A 101 -14.41 11.43 12.38
N GLU A 102 -15.17 10.95 13.34
CA GLU A 102 -16.61 11.20 13.40
C GLU A 102 -16.91 12.72 13.45
N GLY A 103 -17.94 13.11 12.69
CA GLY A 103 -18.34 14.51 12.53
C GLY A 103 -17.63 15.28 11.43
N LEU A 104 -16.66 14.68 10.75
CA LEU A 104 -16.05 15.24 9.54
C LEU A 104 -16.79 14.74 8.29
N VAL A 105 -16.64 15.48 7.18
CA VAL A 105 -17.08 14.99 5.87
C VAL A 105 -16.21 13.80 5.47
N ILE A 106 -16.81 12.76 4.87
CA ILE A 106 -16.07 11.54 4.49
C ILE A 106 -14.89 11.84 3.55
N GLY A 107 -14.93 12.93 2.79
CA GLY A 107 -13.83 13.40 1.93
C GLY A 107 -12.61 13.91 2.71
N GLU A 108 -12.73 14.19 4.00
CA GLU A 108 -11.64 14.64 4.87
C GLU A 108 -10.85 13.49 5.51
N ARG A 109 -11.16 12.23 5.12
CA ARG A 109 -10.33 11.09 5.46
C ARG A 109 -8.92 11.25 4.91
N PHE A 110 -7.93 10.73 5.60
CA PHE A 110 -6.56 10.75 5.12
C PHE A 110 -5.95 9.35 5.03
N LEU A 111 -5.15 9.17 4.01
CA LEU A 111 -4.54 7.89 3.69
C LEU A 111 -3.47 7.52 4.72
N LEU A 112 -3.61 6.37 5.38
CA LEU A 112 -2.58 5.78 6.24
C LEU A 112 -1.64 4.89 5.44
N PHE A 113 -2.23 3.99 4.63
CA PHE A 113 -1.49 2.98 3.90
C PHE A 113 -2.11 2.69 2.55
N SER A 114 -1.29 2.42 1.54
CA SER A 114 -1.74 2.00 0.21
C SER A 114 -0.84 0.91 -0.30
N GLY A 115 -1.43 -0.14 -0.83
CA GLY A 115 -0.68 -1.26 -1.35
C GLY A 115 -1.53 -2.18 -2.21
N LYS A 116 -1.01 -3.36 -2.44
CA LYS A 116 -1.68 -4.43 -3.17
C LYS A 116 -1.92 -5.62 -2.26
N ILE A 117 -3.02 -6.32 -2.51
CA ILE A 117 -3.36 -7.56 -1.80
C ILE A 117 -2.35 -8.64 -2.21
N SER A 118 -1.73 -9.24 -1.21
CA SER A 118 -0.77 -10.34 -1.37
C SER A 118 -1.32 -11.64 -0.83
N SER A 119 -0.78 -12.74 -1.35
CA SER A 119 -1.03 -14.09 -0.83
C SER A 119 -0.26 -14.32 0.49
N PRO A 120 -0.76 -15.18 1.40
CA PRO A 120 -2.01 -15.93 1.28
C PRO A 120 -3.24 -15.10 1.66
N ILE A 121 -4.38 -15.45 1.06
CA ILE A 121 -5.69 -14.99 1.50
C ILE A 121 -6.33 -16.16 2.22
N ILE A 122 -6.71 -15.93 3.47
CA ILE A 122 -7.20 -16.97 4.36
C ILE A 122 -8.68 -16.75 4.61
N TRP A 123 -9.47 -17.78 4.30
CA TRP A 123 -10.86 -17.86 4.68
C TRP A 123 -11.02 -18.74 5.92
N ASP A 124 -11.60 -18.20 6.97
CA ASP A 124 -11.98 -18.96 8.17
C ASP A 124 -13.49 -19.23 8.13
N GLU A 125 -13.86 -20.48 7.85
CA GLU A 125 -15.27 -20.89 7.78
C GLU A 125 -15.96 -20.82 9.14
N ARG A 126 -15.23 -21.04 10.23
CA ARG A 126 -15.79 -21.02 11.58
C ARG A 126 -16.07 -19.61 12.04
N ALA A 127 -15.14 -18.70 11.78
CA ALA A 127 -15.28 -17.29 12.11
C ALA A 127 -16.05 -16.50 11.05
N GLN A 128 -16.31 -17.09 9.89
CA GLN A 128 -16.91 -16.44 8.72
C GLN A 128 -16.19 -15.12 8.39
N SER A 129 -14.86 -15.20 8.34
CA SER A 129 -14.02 -14.05 8.14
C SER A 129 -12.98 -14.29 7.05
N VAL A 130 -12.53 -13.21 6.43
CA VAL A 130 -11.48 -13.21 5.42
C VAL A 130 -10.29 -12.41 5.92
N GLN A 131 -9.11 -13.01 5.88
CA GLN A 131 -7.87 -12.35 6.22
C GLN A 131 -6.95 -12.27 5.01
N PHE A 132 -6.37 -11.10 4.78
CA PHE A 132 -5.38 -10.88 3.74
C PHE A 132 -4.36 -9.82 4.18
N THR A 133 -3.21 -9.84 3.52
CA THR A 133 -2.14 -8.87 3.75
C THR A 133 -2.07 -7.88 2.59
N ILE A 134 -1.92 -6.61 2.91
CA ILE A 134 -1.68 -5.54 1.96
C ILE A 134 -0.20 -5.19 2.03
N ILE A 135 0.51 -5.26 0.90
CA ILE A 135 1.93 -4.93 0.79
C ILE A 135 2.07 -3.59 0.08
N SER A 136 2.98 -2.75 0.55
CA SER A 136 3.23 -1.43 -0.03
C SER A 136 3.62 -1.52 -1.51
N GLN A 137 3.07 -0.63 -2.33
CA GLN A 137 3.42 -0.54 -3.76
C GLN A 137 4.88 -0.12 -4.02
N ILE A 138 5.57 0.42 -3.02
CA ILE A 138 6.97 0.84 -3.18
C ILE A 138 7.87 -0.37 -3.49
N GLU A 139 7.50 -1.55 -3.01
CA GLU A 139 8.25 -2.79 -3.20
C GLU A 139 8.02 -3.47 -4.55
N ASP A 140 6.86 -3.24 -5.13
CA ASP A 140 6.52 -3.78 -6.46
C ASP A 140 7.15 -2.98 -7.61
N LYS A 141 7.80 -1.86 -7.30
CA LYS A 141 8.51 -1.06 -8.28
C LYS A 141 10.00 -1.32 -8.14
N GLU A 142 10.57 -1.89 -9.17
CA GLU A 142 12.02 -1.82 -9.34
C GLU A 142 12.41 -0.35 -9.36
N VAL A 143 13.04 0.09 -8.28
CA VAL A 143 13.55 1.44 -8.18
C VAL A 143 14.97 1.41 -8.73
N GLY A 144 15.12 1.88 -9.94
CA GLY A 144 16.38 1.92 -10.63
C GLY A 144 16.19 1.75 -12.12
N PHE A 145 17.27 1.97 -12.83
CA PHE A 145 17.37 1.75 -14.25
C PHE A 145 18.18 0.47 -14.48
N SER A 146 17.60 -0.51 -15.13
CA SER A 146 18.30 -1.74 -15.53
C SER A 146 18.47 -1.72 -17.04
N PRO A 147 19.68 -1.52 -17.57
CA PRO A 147 19.88 -1.44 -19.01
C PRO A 147 19.68 -2.81 -19.65
N GLU A 148 18.96 -2.83 -20.78
CA GLU A 148 18.76 -4.00 -21.62
C GLU A 148 19.96 -4.21 -22.57
N GLU A 149 20.13 -5.43 -23.05
CA GLU A 149 21.18 -5.77 -24.03
C GLU A 149 20.96 -4.96 -25.32
N GLY A 150 22.04 -4.29 -25.79
CA GLY A 150 21.99 -3.47 -27.00
C GLY A 150 21.39 -2.07 -26.82
N GLN A 151 20.92 -1.71 -25.64
CA GLN A 151 20.36 -0.38 -25.36
C GLN A 151 21.44 0.72 -25.42
N PHE A 152 22.65 0.40 -24.96
CA PHE A 152 23.81 1.29 -25.02
C PHE A 152 25.01 0.59 -25.64
N GLU A 153 25.63 1.23 -26.62
CA GLU A 153 26.73 0.64 -27.41
C GLU A 153 27.95 0.25 -26.58
N TRP A 154 28.25 1.06 -25.57
CA TRP A 154 29.48 0.91 -24.74
C TRP A 154 29.23 0.29 -23.37
N LEU A 155 28.06 -0.27 -23.16
CA LEU A 155 27.72 -0.88 -21.87
C LEU A 155 28.47 -2.20 -21.70
N PRO A 156 29.30 -2.35 -20.63
CA PRO A 156 29.94 -3.63 -20.35
C PRO A 156 28.91 -4.74 -20.12
N ALA A 157 29.09 -5.89 -20.77
CA ALA A 157 28.16 -7.02 -20.70
C ALA A 157 27.84 -7.46 -19.24
N GLY A 158 28.76 -7.27 -18.31
CA GLY A 158 28.56 -7.58 -16.89
C GLY A 158 27.57 -6.66 -16.16
N LEU A 159 27.11 -5.56 -16.79
CA LEU A 159 26.15 -4.61 -16.22
C LEU A 159 24.77 -4.71 -16.84
N VAL A 160 24.61 -5.49 -17.91
CA VAL A 160 23.31 -5.78 -18.52
C VAL A 160 22.44 -6.52 -17.50
N GLY A 161 21.21 -6.04 -17.31
CA GLY A 161 20.25 -6.62 -16.37
C GLY A 161 20.53 -6.32 -14.89
N LYS A 162 21.59 -5.55 -14.56
CA LYS A 162 21.84 -5.13 -13.18
C LYS A 162 21.28 -3.73 -12.94
N PRO A 163 20.57 -3.52 -11.81
CA PRO A 163 20.08 -2.18 -11.48
C PRO A 163 21.26 -1.23 -11.24
N TRP A 164 21.18 -0.06 -11.83
CA TRP A 164 22.17 0.99 -11.56
C TRP A 164 21.90 1.60 -10.18
N PRO A 165 22.98 1.91 -9.43
CA PRO A 165 22.83 2.50 -8.11
C PRO A 165 22.18 3.88 -8.23
N MET A 166 21.15 4.12 -7.42
CA MET A 166 20.59 5.45 -7.25
C MET A 166 21.45 6.25 -6.28
N ILE A 167 21.83 7.45 -6.70
CA ILE A 167 22.65 8.36 -5.90
C ILE A 167 21.74 9.40 -5.27
N PHE A 168 21.76 9.49 -3.93
CA PHE A 168 21.05 10.50 -3.17
C PHE A 168 22.04 11.46 -2.53
N GLY A 169 21.83 12.77 -2.71
CA GLY A 169 22.67 13.82 -2.17
C GLY A 169 23.85 14.19 -3.09
N THR A 170 24.82 14.91 -2.52
CA THR A 170 26.05 15.31 -3.23
C THR A 170 27.09 14.21 -3.09
N VAL A 171 27.44 13.56 -4.19
CA VAL A 171 28.48 12.54 -4.22
C VAL A 171 29.70 13.13 -4.94
N LEU A 172 30.83 13.13 -4.24
CA LEU A 172 32.13 13.52 -4.83
C LEU A 172 32.80 12.27 -5.41
N ASP A 173 33.43 12.42 -6.56
CA ASP A 173 34.19 11.34 -7.23
C ASP A 173 33.35 10.11 -7.60
N CYS A 174 32.12 10.33 -8.04
CA CYS A 174 31.27 9.25 -8.54
C CYS A 174 31.87 8.64 -9.81
N PRO A 175 32.17 7.33 -9.83
CA PRO A 175 32.70 6.69 -11.04
C PRO A 175 31.61 6.73 -12.13
N ALA A 176 31.90 7.38 -13.24
CA ALA A 176 31.06 7.40 -14.41
C ALA A 176 31.45 6.30 -15.38
N LEU A 177 30.45 5.60 -15.92
CA LEU A 177 30.62 4.65 -17.00
C LEU A 177 30.30 5.33 -18.33
N GLN A 178 31.20 5.19 -19.30
CA GLN A 178 30.91 5.63 -20.66
C GLN A 178 29.90 4.65 -21.26
N ILE A 179 28.72 5.15 -21.65
CA ILE A 179 27.66 4.36 -22.25
C ILE A 179 27.46 4.67 -23.74
N ASN A 180 27.93 5.83 -24.20
CA ASN A 180 27.91 6.26 -25.57
C ASN A 180 29.26 6.89 -25.96
N GLU A 181 29.54 6.95 -27.26
CA GLU A 181 30.70 7.68 -27.77
C GLU A 181 30.54 9.18 -27.44
N ALA A 182 31.63 9.80 -26.98
CA ALA A 182 31.62 11.24 -26.76
C ALA A 182 31.55 11.96 -28.12
N VAL A 183 30.51 12.75 -28.32
CA VAL A 183 30.35 13.62 -29.52
C VAL A 183 31.16 14.89 -29.32
#